data_a1e697b7ccbae9e3317a2847d78fb249
#
_entry.id   a1e697b7ccbae9e3317a2847d78fb249
#
_cell.length_a   1.000
_cell.length_b   1.000
_cell.length_c   1.000
_cell.angle_alpha   90.00
_cell.angle_beta   90.00
_cell.angle_gamma   90.00
#
_symmetry.space_group_name_H-M   'P 1'
#
loop_
_entity.id
_entity.type
_entity.pdbx_description
1 polymer ?
#
loop_
_entity_poly.entity_id
_entity_poly.type
_entity_poly.pdbx_seq_one_letter_code
_entity_poly.pdbx_strand_id
1 'polypeptide(L)'
;IAIEKAADGYKLSINGRETYIKGVGGTYRLDVAAQSGANAFRTWGGNVEEIKKNLALASEHNMYVMQGIGMTKDSIRYYDDEYKNKMREEVRVLAETFKNDTSLLAWGIGNEIELGNANIAAAWEFVEELAQLIKSIDKRHLVATVISYNPSALDSVAKYAPSLDYVGINVYGPMGEV
;
A
#
# COMPACT_ATOMS: atom_id res chain seq x y z
N ILE A 1 -3.92 10.49 -9.32
CA ILE A 1 -4.16 10.57 -7.87
C ILE A 1 -3.03 11.41 -7.29
N ALA A 2 -3.33 12.31 -6.34
CA ALA A 2 -2.32 13.16 -5.72
C ALA A 2 -2.59 13.35 -4.23
N ILE A 3 -1.52 13.50 -3.45
CA ILE A 3 -1.55 13.97 -2.08
C ILE A 3 -0.93 15.38 -2.07
N GLU A 4 -1.69 16.36 -1.63
CA GLU A 4 -1.28 17.77 -1.64
C GLU A 4 -1.24 18.31 -0.22
N LYS A 5 -0.21 19.11 0.08
CA LYS A 5 -0.11 19.79 1.37
C LYS A 5 -1.13 20.95 1.40
N ALA A 6 -1.95 20.99 2.43
CA ALA A 6 -2.91 22.05 2.71
C ALA A 6 -2.53 22.80 4.00
N ALA A 7 -3.22 23.87 4.31
CA ALA A 7 -2.96 24.66 5.52
C ALA A 7 -3.18 23.87 6.81
N ASP A 8 -4.09 22.90 6.78
CA ASP A 8 -4.56 22.10 7.91
C ASP A 8 -4.10 20.62 7.83
N GLY A 9 -3.12 20.31 6.95
CA GLY A 9 -2.57 18.95 6.80
C GLY A 9 -2.35 18.54 5.37
N TYR A 10 -2.81 17.36 5.00
CA TYR A 10 -2.70 16.81 3.64
C TYR A 10 -4.08 16.42 3.10
N LYS A 11 -4.28 16.62 1.81
CA LYS A 11 -5.50 16.28 1.10
C LYS A 11 -5.20 15.29 -0.01
N LEU A 12 -6.04 14.25 -0.09
CA LEU A 12 -6.04 13.33 -1.21
C LEU A 12 -6.98 13.85 -2.28
N SER A 13 -6.50 13.94 -3.51
CA SER A 13 -7.32 14.23 -4.68
C SER A 13 -7.30 13.08 -5.68
N ILE A 14 -8.47 12.72 -6.21
CA ILE A 14 -8.66 11.74 -7.26
C ILE A 14 -9.36 12.44 -8.43
N ASN A 15 -8.71 12.48 -9.58
CA ASN A 15 -9.23 13.19 -10.76
C ASN A 15 -9.59 14.66 -10.47
N GLY A 16 -8.78 15.34 -9.63
CA GLY A 16 -8.97 16.74 -9.26
C GLY A 16 -10.07 16.99 -8.22
N ARG A 17 -10.64 15.94 -7.62
CA ARG A 17 -11.62 16.07 -6.55
C ARG A 17 -11.02 15.64 -5.22
N GLU A 18 -11.13 16.50 -4.22
CA GLU A 18 -10.81 16.13 -2.83
C GLU A 18 -11.65 14.92 -2.41
N THR A 19 -10.99 13.89 -1.93
CA THR A 19 -11.63 12.59 -1.62
C THR A 19 -11.18 12.12 -0.25
N TYR A 20 -12.14 11.83 0.61
CA TYR A 20 -11.89 11.15 1.87
C TYR A 20 -12.11 9.64 1.71
N ILE A 21 -11.11 8.84 2.07
CA ILE A 21 -11.19 7.38 1.96
C ILE A 21 -11.87 6.80 3.21
N LYS A 22 -12.95 6.07 2.96
CA LYS A 22 -13.66 5.25 3.94
C LYS A 22 -13.52 3.80 3.48
N GLY A 23 -12.51 3.12 3.99
CA GLY A 23 -12.13 1.79 3.52
C GLY A 23 -12.50 0.67 4.48
N VAL A 24 -12.58 -0.53 3.93
CA VAL A 24 -12.69 -1.79 4.67
C VAL A 24 -11.52 -2.71 4.33
N GLY A 25 -11.22 -3.67 5.22
CA GLY A 25 -10.19 -4.69 4.98
C GLY A 25 -10.78 -5.94 4.33
N GLY A 26 -10.14 -6.44 3.26
CA GLY A 26 -10.55 -7.64 2.54
C GLY A 26 -11.67 -7.40 1.54
N THR A 27 -12.13 -8.52 0.95
CA THR A 27 -13.09 -8.51 -0.17
C THR A 27 -14.45 -9.12 0.21
N TYR A 28 -14.66 -9.47 1.49
CA TYR A 28 -15.90 -10.07 1.94
C TYR A 28 -17.00 -9.03 2.11
N ARG A 29 -18.16 -9.28 1.51
CA ARG A 29 -19.37 -8.43 1.59
C ARG A 29 -19.14 -6.96 1.19
N LEU A 30 -18.43 -6.73 0.09
CA LEU A 30 -18.22 -5.39 -0.45
C LEU A 30 -19.53 -4.69 -0.84
N ASP A 31 -20.57 -5.47 -1.19
CA ASP A 31 -21.94 -5.00 -1.40
C ASP A 31 -22.46 -4.22 -0.18
N VAL A 32 -22.32 -4.82 1.01
CA VAL A 32 -22.76 -4.19 2.27
C VAL A 32 -21.86 -2.99 2.64
N ALA A 33 -20.56 -3.12 2.45
CA ALA A 33 -19.62 -2.05 2.73
C ALA A 33 -19.92 -0.82 1.87
N ALA A 34 -20.13 -1.00 0.56
CA ALA A 34 -20.47 0.09 -0.36
C ALA A 34 -21.81 0.75 0.01
N GLN A 35 -22.86 -0.04 0.32
CA GLN A 35 -24.14 0.48 0.79
C GLN A 35 -24.02 1.26 2.10
N SER A 36 -23.03 0.94 2.95
CA SER A 36 -22.71 1.64 4.19
C SER A 36 -21.82 2.86 3.99
N GLY A 37 -21.50 3.21 2.74
CA GLY A 37 -20.74 4.42 2.39
C GLY A 37 -19.22 4.21 2.32
N ALA A 38 -18.73 2.97 2.34
CA ALA A 38 -17.33 2.69 2.03
C ALA A 38 -17.06 2.96 0.54
N ASN A 39 -15.89 3.56 0.26
CA ASN A 39 -15.47 3.88 -1.11
C ASN A 39 -14.11 3.26 -1.48
N ALA A 40 -13.55 2.45 -0.59
CA ALA A 40 -12.32 1.72 -0.84
C ALA A 40 -12.25 0.42 -0.04
N PHE A 41 -11.36 -0.47 -0.47
CA PHE A 41 -10.95 -1.60 0.35
C PHE A 41 -9.44 -1.86 0.21
N ARG A 42 -8.91 -2.65 1.13
CA ARG A 42 -7.50 -3.01 1.17
C ARG A 42 -7.33 -4.52 1.10
N THR A 43 -6.28 -4.94 0.37
CA THR A 43 -5.78 -6.32 0.35
C THR A 43 -4.33 -6.37 0.85
N TRP A 44 -3.79 -7.57 1.11
CA TRP A 44 -2.46 -7.74 1.69
C TRP A 44 -1.44 -8.43 0.76
N GLY A 45 -1.89 -8.88 -0.40
CA GLY A 45 -1.08 -9.56 -1.40
C GLY A 45 -1.94 -10.09 -2.53
N GLY A 46 -1.35 -10.90 -3.39
CA GLY A 46 -2.03 -11.57 -4.49
C GLY A 46 -1.16 -11.67 -5.73
N ASN A 47 -1.40 -12.70 -6.53
CA ASN A 47 -0.85 -12.82 -7.87
C ASN A 47 -1.68 -12.01 -8.87
N VAL A 48 -1.24 -11.95 -10.14
CA VAL A 48 -1.89 -11.18 -11.20
C VAL A 48 -3.39 -11.50 -11.32
N GLU A 49 -3.78 -12.76 -11.25
CA GLU A 49 -5.19 -13.17 -11.41
C GLU A 49 -6.05 -12.78 -10.20
N GLU A 50 -5.48 -12.84 -8.99
CA GLU A 50 -6.17 -12.40 -7.77
C GLU A 50 -6.35 -10.88 -7.77
N ILE A 51 -5.31 -10.12 -8.14
CA ILE A 51 -5.38 -8.67 -8.23
C ILE A 51 -6.38 -8.23 -9.30
N LYS A 52 -6.40 -8.90 -10.45
CA LYS A 52 -7.40 -8.65 -11.50
C LYS A 52 -8.84 -8.85 -10.98
N LYS A 53 -9.08 -9.88 -10.18
CA LYS A 53 -10.38 -10.09 -9.53
C LYS A 53 -10.71 -8.98 -8.52
N ASN A 54 -9.74 -8.56 -7.71
CA ASN A 54 -9.92 -7.48 -6.75
C ASN A 54 -10.30 -6.17 -7.45
N LEU A 55 -9.62 -5.83 -8.54
CA LEU A 55 -9.89 -4.62 -9.31
C LEU A 55 -11.27 -4.68 -10.01
N ALA A 56 -11.66 -5.86 -10.52
CA ALA A 56 -13.01 -6.06 -11.06
C ALA A 56 -14.09 -5.85 -10.00
N LEU A 57 -13.91 -6.42 -8.79
CA LEU A 57 -14.82 -6.20 -7.65
C LEU A 57 -14.89 -4.72 -7.24
N ALA A 58 -13.76 -4.02 -7.25
CA ALA A 58 -13.73 -2.59 -6.96
C ALA A 58 -14.54 -1.80 -7.99
N SER A 59 -14.36 -2.09 -9.26
CA SER A 59 -15.12 -1.47 -10.35
C SER A 59 -16.62 -1.75 -10.23
N GLU A 60 -17.01 -2.99 -9.92
CA GLU A 60 -18.40 -3.40 -9.74
C GLU A 60 -19.10 -2.61 -8.63
N HIS A 61 -18.38 -2.34 -7.53
CA HIS A 61 -18.93 -1.64 -6.38
C HIS A 61 -18.63 -0.13 -6.33
N ASN A 62 -18.03 0.43 -7.39
CA ASN A 62 -17.58 1.83 -7.44
C ASN A 62 -16.63 2.18 -6.28
N MET A 63 -15.71 1.29 -5.95
CA MET A 63 -14.72 1.44 -4.88
C MET A 63 -13.31 1.52 -5.47
N TYR A 64 -12.40 2.01 -4.65
CA TYR A 64 -10.96 1.96 -4.93
C TYR A 64 -10.29 0.81 -4.18
N VAL A 65 -9.12 0.38 -4.65
CA VAL A 65 -8.30 -0.64 -3.99
C VAL A 65 -6.96 -0.07 -3.56
N MET A 66 -6.60 -0.24 -2.30
CA MET A 66 -5.21 -0.29 -1.87
C MET A 66 -4.74 -1.74 -2.00
N GLN A 67 -4.02 -2.04 -3.09
CA GLN A 67 -3.55 -3.38 -3.39
C GLN A 67 -2.24 -3.66 -2.66
N GLY A 68 -2.26 -4.66 -1.77
CA GLY A 68 -1.07 -5.09 -1.04
C GLY A 68 -0.08 -5.84 -1.92
N ILE A 69 1.19 -5.68 -1.60
CA ILE A 69 2.32 -6.49 -2.07
C ILE A 69 2.89 -7.16 -0.83
N GLY A 70 2.77 -8.49 -0.75
CA GLY A 70 3.20 -9.25 0.42
C GLY A 70 4.73 -9.24 0.57
N MET A 71 5.21 -8.92 1.77
CA MET A 71 6.63 -9.00 2.11
C MET A 71 6.85 -9.87 3.34
N THR A 72 8.01 -10.47 3.43
CA THR A 72 8.39 -11.30 4.59
C THR A 72 8.62 -10.45 5.84
N LYS A 73 8.38 -11.05 7.01
CA LYS A 73 8.76 -10.50 8.32
C LYS A 73 10.10 -11.05 8.84
N ASP A 74 10.79 -11.85 8.02
CA ASP A 74 12.09 -12.44 8.35
C ASP A 74 13.23 -11.57 7.80
N SER A 75 14.03 -11.00 8.71
CA SER A 75 15.14 -10.09 8.38
C SER A 75 16.20 -10.71 7.48
N ILE A 76 16.45 -12.02 7.57
CA ILE A 76 17.49 -12.72 6.80
C ILE A 76 17.19 -12.62 5.30
N ARG A 77 15.93 -12.63 4.91
CA ARG A 77 15.52 -12.56 3.51
C ARG A 77 15.89 -11.24 2.83
N TYR A 78 16.08 -10.18 3.58
CA TYR A 78 16.50 -8.90 3.01
C TYR A 78 17.99 -8.84 2.62
N TYR A 79 18.76 -9.89 2.97
CA TYR A 79 20.13 -10.13 2.52
C TYR A 79 20.21 -11.25 1.46
N ASP A 80 19.09 -11.85 1.09
CA ASP A 80 18.96 -12.91 0.11
C ASP A 80 18.67 -12.32 -1.29
N ASP A 81 19.64 -12.39 -2.18
CA ASP A 81 19.50 -11.84 -3.52
C ASP A 81 18.45 -12.59 -4.37
N GLU A 82 18.26 -13.88 -4.15
CA GLU A 82 17.23 -14.66 -4.85
C GLU A 82 15.84 -14.16 -4.47
N TYR A 83 15.57 -13.99 -3.18
CA TYR A 83 14.31 -13.39 -2.68
C TYR A 83 14.10 -11.99 -3.26
N LYS A 84 15.10 -11.14 -3.20
CA LYS A 84 15.01 -9.76 -3.69
C LYS A 84 14.77 -9.69 -5.20
N ASN A 85 15.47 -10.52 -5.98
CA ASN A 85 15.30 -10.57 -7.43
C ASN A 85 13.91 -11.06 -7.82
N LYS A 86 13.40 -12.09 -7.12
CA LYS A 86 12.03 -12.57 -7.31
C LYS A 86 11.00 -11.47 -7.02
N MET A 87 11.14 -10.77 -5.90
CA MET A 87 10.24 -9.67 -5.54
C MET A 87 10.27 -8.52 -6.55
N ARG A 88 11.46 -8.14 -7.04
CA ARG A 88 11.59 -7.10 -8.08
C ARG A 88 10.81 -7.47 -9.35
N GLU A 89 10.94 -8.72 -9.78
CA GLU A 89 10.25 -9.19 -10.98
C GLU A 89 8.73 -9.25 -10.78
N GLU A 90 8.27 -9.79 -9.65
CA GLU A 90 6.84 -9.79 -9.30
C GLU A 90 6.27 -8.38 -9.29
N VAL A 91 6.93 -7.43 -8.62
CA VAL A 91 6.50 -6.04 -8.54
C VAL A 91 6.49 -5.35 -9.92
N ARG A 92 7.52 -5.61 -10.76
CA ARG A 92 7.57 -5.11 -12.13
C ARG A 92 6.37 -5.57 -12.93
N VAL A 93 6.09 -6.87 -12.93
CA VAL A 93 4.96 -7.46 -13.66
C VAL A 93 3.63 -6.86 -13.18
N LEU A 94 3.44 -6.72 -11.86
CA LEU A 94 2.23 -6.14 -11.30
C LEU A 94 2.06 -4.67 -11.72
N ALA A 95 3.09 -3.85 -11.58
CA ALA A 95 3.05 -2.45 -11.94
C ALA A 95 2.78 -2.26 -13.45
N GLU A 96 3.48 -3.01 -14.30
CA GLU A 96 3.25 -2.94 -15.76
C GLU A 96 1.84 -3.37 -16.17
N THR A 97 1.29 -4.39 -15.49
CA THR A 97 -0.03 -4.92 -15.81
C THR A 97 -1.14 -3.94 -15.41
N PHE A 98 -1.02 -3.31 -14.25
CA PHE A 98 -2.15 -2.58 -13.65
C PHE A 98 -1.98 -1.06 -13.60
N LYS A 99 -0.87 -0.48 -14.09
CA LYS A 99 -0.60 0.98 -14.06
C LYS A 99 -1.69 1.87 -14.68
N ASN A 100 -2.60 1.31 -15.46
CA ASN A 100 -3.69 2.05 -16.10
C ASN A 100 -5.07 1.74 -15.48
N ASP A 101 -5.17 0.89 -14.47
CA ASP A 101 -6.44 0.54 -13.87
C ASP A 101 -6.98 1.69 -13.03
N THR A 102 -8.21 2.09 -13.28
CA THR A 102 -8.82 3.27 -12.63
C THR A 102 -9.38 2.98 -11.24
N SER A 103 -9.54 1.72 -10.88
CA SER A 103 -9.97 1.30 -9.54
C SER A 103 -8.79 1.15 -8.57
N LEU A 104 -7.56 1.07 -9.08
CA LEU A 104 -6.38 1.05 -8.23
C LEU A 104 -6.13 2.45 -7.63
N LEU A 105 -6.06 2.52 -6.30
CA LEU A 105 -5.73 3.74 -5.57
C LEU A 105 -4.25 3.80 -5.25
N ALA A 106 -3.74 2.71 -4.70
CA ALA A 106 -2.38 2.66 -4.18
C ALA A 106 -1.83 1.22 -4.16
N TRP A 107 -0.52 1.13 -4.28
CA TRP A 107 0.27 -0.03 -3.97
C TRP A 107 0.71 0.00 -2.50
N GLY A 108 0.43 -1.05 -1.74
CA GLY A 108 0.82 -1.17 -0.34
C GLY A 108 1.96 -2.18 -0.18
N ILE A 109 3.20 -1.72 -0.08
CA ILE A 109 4.38 -2.58 0.03
C ILE A 109 4.55 -3.06 1.48
N GLY A 110 4.30 -4.32 1.72
CA GLY A 110 4.37 -4.91 3.06
C GLY A 110 3.19 -4.56 3.98
N ASN A 111 3.09 -5.29 5.06
CA ASN A 111 2.18 -5.02 6.16
C ASN A 111 2.81 -5.46 7.47
N GLU A 112 3.11 -4.50 8.33
CA GLU A 112 3.69 -4.75 9.67
C GLU A 112 4.91 -5.67 9.59
N ILE A 113 5.81 -5.42 8.64
CA ILE A 113 7.00 -6.24 8.48
C ILE A 113 7.92 -6.15 9.70
N GLU A 114 7.85 -5.04 10.42
CA GLU A 114 8.61 -4.77 11.65
C GLU A 114 8.19 -5.65 12.85
N LEU A 115 6.98 -6.22 12.85
CA LEU A 115 6.52 -7.10 13.94
C LEU A 115 7.25 -8.44 14.00
N GLY A 116 7.93 -8.83 12.94
CA GLY A 116 8.91 -9.90 12.99
C GLY A 116 10.25 -9.36 13.51
N ASN A 117 11.31 -9.77 12.87
CA ASN A 117 12.65 -9.23 13.12
C ASN A 117 13.15 -8.29 12.01
N ALA A 118 12.23 -7.80 11.16
CA ALA A 118 12.56 -7.04 9.95
C ALA A 118 12.49 -5.50 10.14
N ASN A 119 12.46 -4.98 11.36
CA ASN A 119 12.65 -3.54 11.58
C ASN A 119 14.14 -3.17 11.47
N ILE A 120 14.72 -3.39 10.31
CA ILE A 120 16.12 -3.15 10.01
C ILE A 120 16.26 -2.28 8.76
N ALA A 121 17.37 -1.56 8.64
CA ALA A 121 17.66 -0.70 7.49
C ALA A 121 17.48 -1.44 6.16
N ALA A 122 18.07 -2.63 6.01
CA ALA A 122 18.00 -3.42 4.78
C ALA A 122 16.57 -3.75 4.30
N ALA A 123 15.62 -3.93 5.25
CA ALA A 123 14.22 -4.16 4.89
C ALA A 123 13.55 -2.89 4.35
N TRP A 124 13.77 -1.76 5.02
CA TRP A 124 13.20 -0.48 4.60
C TRP A 124 13.86 0.09 3.34
N GLU A 125 15.17 -0.12 3.17
CA GLU A 125 15.88 0.19 1.92
C GLU A 125 15.34 -0.66 0.76
N PHE A 126 14.93 -1.90 1.00
CA PHE A 126 14.30 -2.71 -0.02
C PHE A 126 12.85 -2.28 -0.31
N VAL A 127 12.10 -1.81 0.68
CA VAL A 127 10.80 -1.13 0.47
C VAL A 127 10.99 0.11 -0.42
N GLU A 128 12.01 0.92 -0.15
CA GLU A 128 12.36 2.08 -0.97
C GLU A 128 12.66 1.69 -2.42
N GLU A 129 13.47 0.67 -2.61
CA GLU A 129 13.82 0.16 -3.94
C GLU A 129 12.57 -0.26 -4.72
N LEU A 130 11.67 -1.01 -4.09
CA LEU A 130 10.41 -1.43 -4.71
C LEU A 130 9.49 -0.24 -4.96
N ALA A 131 9.45 0.75 -4.08
CA ALA A 131 8.67 1.97 -4.28
C ALA A 131 9.17 2.76 -5.49
N GLN A 132 10.49 2.93 -5.63
CA GLN A 132 11.09 3.57 -6.80
C GLN A 132 10.83 2.78 -8.08
N LEU A 133 10.92 1.45 -8.03
CA LEU A 133 10.59 0.57 -9.16
C LEU A 133 9.15 0.78 -9.62
N ILE A 134 8.18 0.72 -8.70
CA ILE A 134 6.77 0.98 -9.02
C ILE A 134 6.63 2.37 -9.63
N LYS A 135 7.14 3.40 -8.99
CA LYS A 135 7.05 4.79 -9.45
C LYS A 135 7.77 5.03 -10.80
N SER A 136 8.74 4.21 -11.16
CA SER A 136 9.35 4.28 -12.49
C SER A 136 8.40 3.85 -13.60
N ILE A 137 7.49 2.91 -13.31
CA ILE A 137 6.57 2.26 -14.24
C ILE A 137 5.17 2.90 -14.17
N ASP A 138 4.66 3.05 -12.96
CA ASP A 138 3.32 3.55 -12.66
C ASP A 138 3.38 4.99 -12.14
N LYS A 139 2.90 5.93 -12.95
CA LYS A 139 2.90 7.37 -12.64
C LYS A 139 1.56 7.86 -12.08
N ARG A 140 0.60 6.97 -11.90
CA ARG A 140 -0.79 7.34 -11.58
C ARG A 140 -1.19 7.02 -10.16
N HIS A 141 -0.66 5.93 -9.63
CA HIS A 141 -1.10 5.40 -8.34
C HIS A 141 -0.09 5.72 -7.24
N LEU A 142 -0.60 5.85 -6.04
CA LEU A 142 0.21 6.10 -4.86
C LEU A 142 0.97 4.83 -4.45
N VAL A 143 2.08 5.01 -3.76
CA VAL A 143 2.87 3.93 -3.19
C VAL A 143 3.02 4.16 -1.69
N ALA A 144 2.69 3.17 -0.89
CA ALA A 144 2.68 3.23 0.55
C ALA A 144 3.25 1.96 1.18
N THR A 145 3.53 2.02 2.47
CA THR A 145 3.68 0.84 3.33
C THR A 145 2.70 0.93 4.49
N VAL A 146 2.51 -0.17 5.22
CA VAL A 146 1.68 -0.19 6.42
C VAL A 146 2.47 -0.79 7.58
N ILE A 147 2.51 -0.07 8.69
CA ILE A 147 3.19 -0.44 9.92
C ILE A 147 2.17 -0.63 11.05
N SER A 148 2.57 -1.29 12.12
CA SER A 148 1.86 -1.24 13.40
C SER A 148 2.03 0.15 14.03
N TYR A 149 1.29 0.42 15.10
CA TYR A 149 1.51 1.64 15.90
C TYR A 149 2.86 1.53 16.65
N ASN A 150 3.92 1.88 15.95
CA ASN A 150 5.30 1.78 16.43
C ASN A 150 6.14 2.99 15.98
N PRO A 151 6.44 3.96 16.88
CA PRO A 151 7.21 5.15 16.53
C PRO A 151 8.57 4.84 15.90
N SER A 152 9.29 3.81 16.39
CA SER A 152 10.60 3.46 15.83
C SER A 152 10.53 2.91 14.41
N ALA A 153 9.43 2.26 14.05
CA ALA A 153 9.19 1.83 12.67
C ALA A 153 8.89 3.04 11.77
N LEU A 154 8.13 4.01 12.26
CA LEU A 154 7.85 5.24 11.54
C LEU A 154 9.14 6.03 11.25
N ASP A 155 10.03 6.17 12.25
CA ASP A 155 11.34 6.81 12.08
C ASP A 155 12.19 6.06 11.03
N SER A 156 12.16 4.73 11.07
CA SER A 156 12.89 3.90 10.10
C SER A 156 12.35 4.07 8.68
N VAL A 157 11.02 4.06 8.51
CA VAL A 157 10.39 4.32 7.20
C VAL A 157 10.75 5.70 6.69
N ALA A 158 10.62 6.74 7.52
CA ALA A 158 10.96 8.12 7.12
C ALA A 158 12.42 8.26 6.69
N LYS A 159 13.32 7.52 7.33
CA LYS A 159 14.76 7.56 7.04
C LYS A 159 15.14 6.77 5.79
N TYR A 160 14.61 5.57 5.63
CA TYR A 160 15.11 4.60 4.65
C TYR A 160 14.18 4.38 3.45
N ALA A 161 12.91 4.84 3.51
CA ALA A 161 11.94 4.71 2.44
C ALA A 161 11.23 6.03 2.08
N PRO A 162 11.99 7.10 1.77
CA PRO A 162 11.43 8.45 1.55
C PRO A 162 10.62 8.60 0.26
N SER A 163 10.67 7.64 -0.67
CA SER A 163 9.87 7.69 -1.91
C SER A 163 8.41 7.26 -1.72
N LEU A 164 8.03 6.78 -0.55
CA LEU A 164 6.63 6.48 -0.26
C LEU A 164 5.78 7.76 -0.22
N ASP A 165 4.55 7.68 -0.74
CA ASP A 165 3.62 8.81 -0.73
C ASP A 165 2.95 8.99 0.63
N TYR A 166 2.72 7.89 1.35
CA TYR A 166 2.19 7.90 2.72
C TYR A 166 2.50 6.60 3.45
N VAL A 167 2.29 6.61 4.76
CA VAL A 167 2.40 5.44 5.64
C VAL A 167 1.04 5.18 6.26
N GLY A 168 0.54 3.95 6.13
CA GLY A 168 -0.61 3.47 6.88
C GLY A 168 -0.19 2.96 8.25
N ILE A 169 -0.99 3.23 9.27
CA ILE A 169 -0.73 2.75 10.63
C ILE A 169 -1.90 1.90 11.08
N ASN A 170 -1.64 0.63 11.42
CA ASN A 170 -2.63 -0.24 12.03
C ASN A 170 -2.72 0.06 13.52
N VAL A 171 -3.91 0.48 13.97
CA VAL A 171 -4.20 0.79 15.38
C VAL A 171 -5.35 -0.07 15.85
N TYR A 172 -5.14 -0.83 16.91
CA TYR A 172 -6.14 -1.76 17.47
C TYR A 172 -6.59 -1.33 18.89
N GLY A 173 -6.47 -0.05 19.20
CA GLY A 173 -6.84 0.54 20.48
C GLY A 173 -7.72 1.79 20.33
N PRO A 174 -7.94 2.52 21.42
CA PRO A 174 -8.68 3.78 21.38
C PRO A 174 -7.98 4.78 20.43
N MET A 175 -8.71 5.26 19.43
CA MET A 175 -8.17 6.18 18.41
C MET A 175 -7.79 7.57 18.95
N GLY A 176 -8.00 7.85 20.23
CA GLY A 176 -7.67 9.12 20.87
C GLY A 176 -6.21 9.26 21.33
N GLU A 177 -5.38 8.23 21.12
CA GLU A 177 -3.97 8.20 21.54
C GLU A 177 -2.99 8.22 20.34
N VAL A 178 -3.48 8.49 19.12
CA VAL A 178 -2.69 8.52 17.88
C VAL A 178 -2.34 9.95 17.50
#